data_69e681d72ad7b6f4b3d4d06142c1ad1b
#
_entry.id   69e681d72ad7b6f4b3d4d06142c1ad1b
#
_cell.length_a   1.000
_cell.length_b   1.000
_cell.length_c   1.000
_cell.angle_alpha   90.00
_cell.angle_beta   90.00
_cell.angle_gamma   90.00
#
_symmetry.space_group_name_H-M   'P 1'
#
loop_
_entity.id
_entity.type
_entity.pdbx_description
1 polymer ?
#
loop_
_entity_poly.entity_id
_entity_poly.type
_entity_poly.pdbx_seq_one_letter_code
_entity_poly.pdbx_strand_id
1 'polypeptide(L)'
;MPTTIDAGKDRSGVVTGLPRVLLRSEGVALLAMAAVLYGRQGQSWWLFVALLAVPDLGLLGYVVGARAGAVAYDLTHTYLPPAVLALGGVLGGSSLAVSVALNWFAHIGMDRALGLGLRYPDRSRHSHLDG
;
A
#
# COMPACT_ATOMS: atom_id res chain seq x y z
N MET A 1 -35.23 2.61 15.04
CA MET A 1 -34.86 2.52 14.93
C MET A 1 -33.92 2.21 15.12
N PRO A 2 -33.61 2.08 15.25
CA PRO A 2 -32.77 1.93 15.26
C PRO A 2 -31.90 1.56 15.34
N THR A 3 -31.46 1.33 15.53
CA THR A 3 -30.81 1.09 15.56
C THR A 3 -29.85 0.66 15.50
N THR A 4 -29.62 0.36 15.48
CA THR A 4 -28.98 -0.01 15.23
C THR A 4 -27.84 -0.07 15.23
N ILE A 5 -27.48 0.18 15.30
CA ILE A 5 -26.48 0.44 15.27
C ILE A 5 -25.51 -0.09 15.71
N ASP A 6 -25.39 -0.54 16.17
CA ASP A 6 -24.59 -1.17 16.68
C ASP A 6 -23.55 -1.29 16.27
N ALA A 7 -23.67 -1.24 15.79
CA ALA A 7 -22.87 -1.51 15.41
C ALA A 7 -21.71 -1.12 15.61
N GLY A 8 -21.76 -0.37 15.73
CA GLY A 8 -20.66 0.14 15.99
C GLY A 8 -19.57 -0.56 16.22
N LYS A 9 -19.67 -1.09 16.65
CA LYS A 9 -18.86 -1.72 16.95
C LYS A 9 -17.72 -1.58 16.54
N ASP A 10 -17.23 -0.81 16.66
CA ASP A 10 -16.01 -0.79 16.51
C ASP A 10 -15.44 -1.03 15.31
N ARG A 11 -15.89 -0.76 14.29
CA ARG A 11 -15.25 -0.70 13.05
C ARG A 11 -15.00 0.71 12.66
N SER A 12 -14.84 1.57 13.64
CA SER A 12 -14.49 2.93 13.35
C SER A 12 -13.18 2.94 12.57
N GLY A 13 -13.12 3.66 11.49
CA GLY A 13 -11.94 3.72 10.64
C GLY A 13 -11.90 2.66 9.55
N VAL A 14 -12.74 1.66 9.59
CA VAL A 14 -12.78 0.65 8.54
C VAL A 14 -13.72 1.10 7.43
N VAL A 15 -13.23 1.11 6.20
CA VAL A 15 -14.01 1.49 5.03
C VAL A 15 -14.83 0.30 4.55
N THR A 16 -16.11 0.52 4.32
CA THR A 16 -17.01 -0.54 3.87
C THR A 16 -17.87 -0.05 2.70
N GLY A 17 -18.62 -0.96 2.09
CA GLY A 17 -19.54 -0.64 1.02
C GLY A 17 -18.86 -0.16 -0.25
N LEU A 18 -19.51 0.77 -0.95
CA LEU A 18 -18.99 1.27 -2.21
C LEU A 18 -17.59 1.90 -2.09
N PRO A 19 -17.29 2.71 -1.08
CA PRO A 19 -15.94 3.24 -0.94
C PRO A 19 -14.89 2.14 -0.86
N ARG A 20 -15.18 1.03 -0.20
CA ARG A 20 -14.25 -0.09 -0.11
C ARG A 20 -14.03 -0.72 -1.48
N VAL A 21 -15.10 -0.91 -2.25
CA VAL A 21 -15.00 -1.47 -3.60
C VAL A 21 -14.17 -0.55 -4.49
N LEU A 22 -14.39 0.75 -4.40
CA LEU A 22 -13.64 1.72 -5.19
C LEU A 22 -12.16 1.71 -4.83
N LEU A 23 -11.83 1.65 -3.55
CA LEU A 23 -10.43 1.61 -3.13
C LEU A 23 -9.73 0.36 -3.62
N ARG A 24 -10.41 -0.77 -3.58
CA ARG A 24 -9.83 -2.01 -4.09
C ARG A 24 -9.68 -1.98 -5.60
N SER A 25 -10.66 -1.42 -6.30
CA SER A 25 -10.58 -1.29 -7.75
C SER A 25 -9.45 -0.36 -8.18
N GLU A 26 -9.25 0.72 -7.44
CA GLU A 26 -8.13 1.62 -7.67
C GLU A 26 -6.81 0.90 -7.46
N GLY A 27 -6.74 0.02 -6.48
CA GLY A 27 -5.56 -0.81 -6.24
C GLY A 27 -5.24 -1.70 -7.43
N VAL A 28 -6.25 -2.33 -8.01
CA VAL A 28 -6.07 -3.16 -9.20
C VAL A 28 -5.58 -2.32 -10.38
N ALA A 29 -6.21 -1.16 -10.59
CA ALA A 29 -5.81 -0.27 -11.68
C ALA A 29 -4.37 0.21 -11.52
N LEU A 30 -4.00 0.57 -10.30
CA LEU A 30 -2.64 1.01 -10.00
C LEU A 30 -1.63 -0.10 -10.24
N LEU A 31 -1.94 -1.32 -9.79
CA LEU A 31 -1.07 -2.47 -10.01
C LEU A 31 -0.84 -2.70 -11.50
N ALA A 32 -1.91 -2.68 -12.29
CA ALA A 32 -1.82 -2.91 -13.73
C ALA A 32 -1.00 -1.81 -14.40
N MET A 33 -1.26 -0.55 -14.07
CA MET A 33 -0.53 0.57 -14.65
C MET A 33 0.94 0.54 -14.27
N ALA A 34 1.23 0.27 -13.00
CA ALA A 34 2.60 0.23 -12.53
C ALA A 34 3.37 -0.91 -13.21
N ALA A 35 2.74 -2.07 -13.39
CA ALA A 35 3.39 -3.21 -14.04
C ALA A 35 3.68 -2.90 -15.52
N VAL A 36 2.74 -2.28 -16.23
CA VAL A 36 2.95 -1.91 -17.62
C VAL A 36 4.09 -0.89 -17.75
N LEU A 37 4.06 0.14 -16.90
CA LEU A 37 5.11 1.15 -16.94
C LEU A 37 6.47 0.59 -16.53
N TYR A 38 6.48 -0.33 -15.58
CA TYR A 38 7.72 -1.01 -15.21
C TYR A 38 8.31 -1.76 -16.40
N GLY A 39 7.48 -2.47 -17.15
CA GLY A 39 7.93 -3.19 -18.34
C GLY A 39 8.59 -2.29 -19.36
N ARG A 40 8.19 -1.02 -19.42
CA ARG A 40 8.76 -0.05 -20.36
C ARG A 40 10.09 0.53 -19.91
N GLN A 41 10.47 0.31 -18.65
CA GLN A 41 11.73 0.83 -18.13
C GLN A 41 12.94 -0.01 -18.53
N GLY A 42 12.72 -1.22 -19.05
CA GLY A 42 13.82 -2.08 -19.46
C GLY A 42 14.52 -2.80 -18.34
N GLN A 43 13.99 -2.76 -17.13
CA GLN A 43 14.56 -3.47 -16.00
C GLN A 43 14.05 -4.91 -15.96
N SER A 44 14.83 -5.78 -15.32
CA SER A 44 14.51 -7.20 -15.21
C SER A 44 13.24 -7.45 -14.38
N TRP A 45 12.40 -8.38 -14.81
CA TRP A 45 11.25 -8.80 -14.04
C TRP A 45 11.63 -9.56 -12.77
N TRP A 46 12.84 -10.14 -12.71
CA TRP A 46 13.36 -10.72 -11.47
C TRP A 46 13.56 -9.64 -10.42
N LEU A 47 14.01 -8.46 -10.84
CA LEU A 47 14.12 -7.32 -9.95
C LEU A 47 12.74 -6.93 -9.41
N PHE A 48 11.72 -6.95 -10.27
CA PHE A 48 10.36 -6.65 -9.86
C PHE A 48 9.90 -7.60 -8.74
N VAL A 49 10.10 -8.90 -8.94
CA VAL A 49 9.69 -9.89 -7.96
C VAL A 49 10.49 -9.73 -6.66
N ALA A 50 11.80 -9.56 -6.76
CA ALA A 50 12.65 -9.43 -5.57
C ALA A 50 12.29 -8.20 -4.74
N LEU A 51 12.01 -7.08 -5.40
CA LEU A 51 11.70 -5.83 -4.70
C LEU A 51 10.26 -5.75 -4.23
N LEU A 52 9.40 -6.62 -4.72
CA LEU A 52 7.97 -6.56 -4.38
C LEU A 52 7.74 -6.77 -2.88
N ALA A 53 8.62 -7.49 -2.22
CA ALA A 53 8.51 -7.74 -0.79
C ALA A 53 9.15 -6.67 0.08
N VAL A 54 9.92 -5.74 -0.50
CA VAL A 54 10.67 -4.75 0.28
C VAL A 54 9.79 -3.88 1.18
N PRO A 55 8.63 -3.36 0.71
CA PRO A 55 7.79 -2.55 1.60
C PRO A 55 7.29 -3.31 2.83
N ASP A 56 7.22 -4.63 2.77
CA ASP A 56 6.77 -5.43 3.92
C ASP A 56 7.79 -5.43 5.05
N LEU A 57 9.02 -4.98 4.78
CA LEU A 57 10.00 -4.82 5.85
C LEU A 57 9.53 -3.83 6.92
N GLY A 58 8.57 -2.96 6.57
CA GLY A 58 7.94 -2.08 7.55
C GLY A 58 7.28 -2.84 8.69
N LEU A 59 6.90 -4.10 8.48
CA LEU A 59 6.33 -4.92 9.53
C LEU A 59 7.32 -5.17 10.67
N LEU A 60 8.62 -5.01 10.42
CA LEU A 60 9.63 -5.15 11.47
C LEU A 60 9.42 -4.14 12.60
N GLY A 61 8.73 -3.03 12.33
CA GLY A 61 8.39 -2.07 13.37
C GLY A 61 7.55 -2.66 14.48
N TYR A 62 6.82 -3.74 14.21
CA TYR A 62 6.02 -4.40 15.25
C TYR A 62 6.87 -5.09 16.31
N VAL A 63 8.15 -5.32 16.04
CA VAL A 63 9.08 -5.82 17.06
C VAL A 63 9.20 -4.83 18.21
N VAL A 64 9.12 -3.52 17.90
CA VAL A 64 9.19 -2.46 18.89
C VAL A 64 7.85 -2.28 19.61
N GLY A 65 6.75 -2.40 18.87
CA GLY A 65 5.42 -2.24 19.46
C GLY A 65 4.37 -2.02 18.39
N ALA A 66 3.10 -2.07 18.76
CA ALA A 66 2.00 -1.95 17.80
C ALA A 66 1.99 -0.59 17.13
N ARG A 67 2.27 0.48 17.87
CA ARG A 67 2.29 1.82 17.30
C ARG A 67 3.44 1.99 16.32
N ALA A 68 4.63 1.54 16.71
CA ALA A 68 5.78 1.62 15.83
C ALA A 68 5.57 0.76 14.58
N GLY A 69 4.96 -0.41 14.74
CA GLY A 69 4.64 -1.27 13.61
C GLY A 69 3.67 -0.64 12.64
N ALA A 70 2.60 -0.03 13.17
CA ALA A 70 1.61 0.63 12.32
C ALA A 70 2.23 1.80 11.56
N VAL A 71 3.03 2.63 12.24
CA VAL A 71 3.69 3.77 11.60
C VAL A 71 4.65 3.30 10.52
N ALA A 72 5.49 2.32 10.83
CA ALA A 72 6.47 1.82 9.84
C ALA A 72 5.77 1.18 8.64
N TYR A 73 4.73 0.41 8.89
CA TYR A 73 3.95 -0.21 7.82
C TYR A 73 3.30 0.87 6.96
N ASP A 74 2.66 1.85 7.59
CA ASP A 74 1.96 2.90 6.85
C ASP A 74 2.92 3.73 6.01
N LEU A 75 4.11 4.03 6.53
CA LEU A 75 5.10 4.79 5.77
C LEU A 75 5.56 4.03 4.52
N THR A 76 5.64 2.70 4.59
CA THR A 76 6.06 1.90 3.44
C THR A 76 4.91 1.53 2.52
N HIS A 77 3.66 1.70 2.96
CA HIS A 77 2.48 1.29 2.21
C HIS A 77 1.56 2.46 1.85
N THR A 78 2.04 3.69 1.96
CA THR A 78 1.36 4.86 1.42
C THR A 78 2.02 5.27 0.11
N TYR A 79 1.30 6.05 -0.69
CA TYR A 79 1.78 6.43 -2.02
C TYR A 79 2.85 7.52 -2.00
N LEU A 80 3.00 8.22 -0.89
CA LEU A 80 3.89 9.37 -0.83
C LEU A 80 5.37 9.02 -1.05
N PRO A 81 5.96 8.03 -0.35
CA PRO A 81 7.36 7.69 -0.58
C PRO A 81 7.65 7.27 -2.03
N PRO A 82 6.87 6.36 -2.65
CA PRO A 82 7.16 6.02 -4.04
C PRO A 82 6.91 7.18 -5.00
N ALA A 83 5.99 8.08 -4.70
CA ALA A 83 5.77 9.26 -5.54
C ALA A 83 6.99 10.18 -5.50
N VAL A 84 7.57 10.39 -4.33
CA VAL A 84 8.79 11.19 -4.18
C VAL A 84 9.94 10.54 -4.93
N LEU A 85 10.09 9.23 -4.79
CA LEU A 85 11.14 8.48 -5.49
C LEU A 85 10.96 8.56 -7.02
N ALA A 86 9.74 8.42 -7.49
CA ALA A 86 9.45 8.51 -8.92
C ALA A 86 9.79 9.89 -9.47
N LEU A 87 9.39 10.94 -8.75
CA LEU A 87 9.68 12.30 -9.16
C LEU A 87 11.18 12.54 -9.20
N GLY A 88 11.89 12.13 -8.16
CA GLY A 88 13.34 12.26 -8.13
C GLY A 88 14.01 11.48 -9.25
N GLY A 89 13.51 10.30 -9.56
CA GLY A 89 14.03 9.49 -10.66
C GLY A 89 13.83 10.12 -12.02
N VAL A 90 12.65 10.70 -12.25
CA VAL A 90 12.36 11.39 -13.51
C VAL A 90 13.24 12.63 -13.65
N LEU A 91 13.32 13.46 -12.60
CA LEU A 91 14.11 14.69 -12.64
C LEU A 91 15.60 14.41 -12.76
N GLY A 92 16.07 13.31 -12.15
CA GLY A 92 17.48 12.93 -12.20
C GLY A 92 17.85 12.03 -13.37
N GLY A 93 16.88 11.65 -14.20
CA GLY A 93 17.15 10.79 -15.33
C GLY A 93 17.49 9.35 -14.95
N SER A 94 17.06 8.88 -13.78
CA SER A 94 17.35 7.53 -13.31
C SER A 94 16.20 6.58 -13.62
N SER A 95 16.38 5.74 -14.62
CA SER A 95 15.40 4.70 -14.96
C SER A 95 15.26 3.69 -13.82
N LEU A 96 16.36 3.39 -13.12
CA LEU A 96 16.31 2.46 -12.00
C LEU A 96 15.45 3.00 -10.86
N ALA A 97 15.60 4.29 -10.51
CA ALA A 97 14.80 4.89 -9.45
C ALA A 97 13.32 4.89 -9.82
N VAL A 98 13.00 5.20 -11.07
CA VAL A 98 11.61 5.14 -11.55
C VAL A 98 11.08 3.72 -11.47
N SER A 99 11.90 2.74 -11.86
CA SER A 99 11.50 1.32 -11.83
C SER A 99 11.22 0.85 -10.40
N VAL A 100 12.07 1.23 -9.46
CA VAL A 100 11.87 0.89 -8.04
C VAL A 100 10.59 1.54 -7.52
N ALA A 101 10.34 2.80 -7.88
CA ALA A 101 9.12 3.48 -7.48
C ALA A 101 7.87 2.79 -8.05
N LEU A 102 7.92 2.38 -9.32
CA LEU A 102 6.81 1.68 -9.95
C LEU A 102 6.55 0.33 -9.28
N ASN A 103 7.62 -0.38 -8.93
CA ASN A 103 7.50 -1.61 -8.16
C ASN A 103 6.81 -1.38 -6.82
N TRP A 104 7.19 -0.29 -6.15
CA TRP A 104 6.61 0.08 -4.87
C TRP A 104 5.12 0.42 -5.03
N PHE A 105 4.76 1.19 -6.06
CA PHE A 105 3.34 1.45 -6.37
C PHE A 105 2.59 0.15 -6.64
N ALA A 106 3.21 -0.78 -7.38
CA ALA A 106 2.58 -2.06 -7.68
C ALA A 106 2.29 -2.86 -6.40
N HIS A 107 3.24 -2.85 -5.45
CA HIS A 107 3.05 -3.54 -4.19
C HIS A 107 1.86 -2.95 -3.41
N ILE A 108 1.81 -1.62 -3.31
CA ILE A 108 0.71 -0.96 -2.60
C ILE A 108 -0.61 -1.23 -3.31
N GLY A 109 -0.62 -1.16 -4.64
CA GLY A 109 -1.82 -1.44 -5.42
C GLY A 109 -2.31 -2.86 -5.22
N MET A 110 -1.39 -3.82 -5.18
CA MET A 110 -1.73 -5.22 -4.90
C MET A 110 -2.36 -5.37 -3.52
N ASP A 111 -1.76 -4.75 -2.51
CA ASP A 111 -2.30 -4.82 -1.16
C ASP A 111 -3.70 -4.22 -1.08
N ARG A 112 -3.92 -3.09 -1.74
CA ARG A 112 -5.24 -2.46 -1.77
C ARG A 112 -6.26 -3.33 -2.50
N ALA A 113 -5.85 -3.97 -3.59
CA ALA A 113 -6.72 -4.88 -4.33
C ALA A 113 -7.13 -6.08 -3.47
N LEU A 114 -6.22 -6.55 -2.61
CA LEU A 114 -6.49 -7.66 -1.71
C LEU A 114 -7.26 -7.22 -0.45
N GLY A 115 -7.54 -5.95 -0.31
CA GLY A 115 -8.26 -5.43 0.85
C GLY A 115 -7.36 -5.07 2.02
N LEU A 116 -6.05 -5.00 1.80
CA LEU A 116 -5.10 -4.60 2.83
C LEU A 116 -4.85 -3.10 2.72
N GLY A 117 -5.21 -2.37 3.75
CA GLY A 117 -5.03 -0.92 3.76
C GLY A 117 -3.98 -0.49 4.76
N LEU A 118 -3.97 0.81 5.06
CA LEU A 118 -3.10 1.35 6.08
C LEU A 118 -3.52 0.82 7.44
N ARG A 119 -2.55 0.69 8.33
CA ARG A 119 -2.79 0.10 9.63
C ARG A 119 -2.99 1.16 10.69
N TYR A 120 -3.89 0.86 11.62
CA TYR A 120 -4.12 1.74 12.75
C TYR A 120 -3.15 1.39 13.88
N PRO A 121 -2.71 2.39 14.66
CA PRO A 121 -1.74 2.17 15.73
C PRO A 121 -2.42 1.62 17.00
N ASP A 122 -3.12 0.52 16.86
CA ASP A 122 -3.79 -0.13 17.96
C ASP A 122 -3.31 -1.58 18.07
N ARG A 123 -3.88 -2.31 19.01
CA ARG A 123 -3.42 -3.67 19.26
C ARG A 123 -3.91 -4.68 18.24
N SER A 124 -4.94 -4.33 17.50
CA SER A 124 -5.62 -5.31 16.67
C SER A 124 -4.94 -5.51 15.32
N ARG A 125 -4.02 -4.64 14.96
CA ARG A 125 -3.37 -4.68 13.66
C ARG A 125 -4.35 -4.61 12.50
N HIS A 126 -5.55 -4.08 12.73
CA HIS A 126 -6.51 -3.95 11.65
C HIS A 126 -6.13 -2.81 10.71
N SER A 127 -6.63 -2.84 9.48
CA SER A 127 -6.42 -1.78 8.52
C SER A 127 -7.76 -1.13 8.17
N HIS A 128 -7.72 0.00 7.48
CA HIS A 128 -8.95 0.71 7.11
C HIS A 128 -9.74 -0.02 6.02
N LEU A 129 -9.18 -1.05 5.40
CA LEU A 129 -9.87 -1.86 4.40
C LEU A 129 -10.36 -3.20 4.93
N ASP A 130 -10.03 -3.55 6.16
CA ASP A 130 -10.54 -4.77 6.78
C ASP A 130 -12.05 -4.64 6.97
N GLY A 131 -12.78 -5.68 6.67
CA GLY A 131 -14.21 -5.55 6.77
C GLY A 131 -14.95 -6.79 7.26
#